data_f72ac65d89b9b1c3574b5f40e594cfc7
#
_entry.id   f72ac65d89b9b1c3574b5f40e594cfc7
#
_cell.length_a   1.000
_cell.length_b   1.000
_cell.length_c   1.000
_cell.angle_alpha   90.00
_cell.angle_beta   90.00
_cell.angle_gamma   90.00
#
_symmetry.space_group_name_H-M   'P 1'
#
loop_
_entity.id
_entity.type
_entity.pdbx_description
1 polymer ?
#
loop_
_entity_poly.entity_id
_entity_poly.type
_entity_poly.pdbx_seq_one_letter_code
_entity_poly.pdbx_strand_id
1 'polypeptide(L)'
;PLIEEDKVQGGLWDPDAGLVIPRSQTVAGKLIDQGVSAGKLQAFANTPAKSLVIEKGRIKGVVTERGTIEADYVIVAAGLWGRLIAEMAGEDLPVMPVDHPLTFFGPYTKFAGTGKDIGYPLLRDQGNSAYMRDTGDPTTSEGGMIEWGYYEEKNPRLCHPRDLLEKEQARLSPSQRDLDMEQILEPLERAIELTPILGELGYDERRSFNGLLQVTAD
;
A
#
# COMPACT_ATOMS: atom_id res chain seq x y z
N PRO A 1 -12.61 -21.84 15.05
CA PRO A 1 -12.92 -20.61 14.28
C PRO A 1 -11.65 -19.77 14.15
N LEU A 2 -11.61 -18.84 13.17
CA LEU A 2 -10.51 -17.90 13.04
C LEU A 2 -10.68 -16.69 13.96
N ILE A 3 -11.91 -16.41 14.35
CA ILE A 3 -12.28 -15.30 15.23
C ILE A 3 -13.10 -15.79 16.42
N GLU A 4 -13.04 -15.06 17.52
CA GLU A 4 -13.86 -15.26 18.71
C GLU A 4 -15.23 -14.59 18.50
N GLU A 5 -16.27 -15.40 18.29
CA GLU A 5 -17.60 -14.92 17.95
C GLU A 5 -18.25 -14.08 19.05
N ASP A 6 -17.97 -14.37 20.31
CA ASP A 6 -18.47 -13.63 21.47
C ASP A 6 -17.90 -12.21 21.60
N LYS A 7 -16.82 -11.91 20.91
CA LYS A 7 -16.23 -10.57 20.80
C LYS A 7 -16.88 -9.72 19.70
N VAL A 8 -17.70 -10.31 18.83
CA VAL A 8 -18.29 -9.62 17.67
C VAL A 8 -19.70 -9.17 18.01
N GLN A 9 -19.95 -7.87 17.99
CA GLN A 9 -21.29 -7.31 18.20
C GLN A 9 -22.16 -7.34 16.93
N GLY A 10 -21.56 -7.38 15.77
CA GLY A 10 -22.22 -7.45 14.48
C GLY A 10 -21.23 -7.28 13.34
N GLY A 11 -21.67 -7.56 12.13
CA GLY A 11 -20.83 -7.47 10.94
C GLY A 11 -21.62 -7.03 9.72
N LEU A 12 -20.91 -6.37 8.78
CA LEU A 12 -21.39 -6.07 7.45
C LEU A 12 -20.71 -7.02 6.48
N TRP A 13 -21.50 -7.74 5.71
CA TRP A 13 -21.00 -8.62 4.66
C TRP A 13 -21.13 -7.95 3.28
N ASP A 14 -20.01 -7.84 2.56
CA ASP A 14 -19.98 -7.40 1.17
C ASP A 14 -19.56 -8.58 0.28
N PRO A 15 -20.52 -9.21 -0.43
CA PRO A 15 -20.22 -10.35 -1.28
C PRO A 15 -19.45 -10.00 -2.56
N ASP A 16 -19.43 -8.73 -2.93
CA ASP A 16 -18.78 -8.25 -4.16
C ASP A 16 -17.33 -7.75 -3.90
N ALA A 17 -16.91 -7.71 -2.64
CA ALA A 17 -15.54 -7.41 -2.29
C ALA A 17 -14.59 -8.54 -2.72
N GLY A 18 -13.39 -8.17 -3.14
CA GLY A 18 -12.42 -9.16 -3.63
C GLY A 18 -11.02 -8.61 -3.80
N LEU A 19 -10.12 -9.49 -4.23
CA LEU A 19 -8.75 -9.16 -4.59
C LEU A 19 -8.51 -9.22 -6.09
N VAL A 20 -7.62 -8.36 -6.55
CA VAL A 20 -7.10 -8.43 -7.93
C VAL A 20 -6.02 -9.51 -7.99
N ILE A 21 -6.29 -10.57 -8.74
CA ILE A 21 -5.35 -11.68 -8.96
C ILE A 21 -4.70 -11.55 -10.34
N PRO A 22 -3.38 -11.72 -10.44
CA PRO A 22 -2.43 -11.98 -9.37
C PRO A 22 -2.09 -10.75 -8.52
N ARG A 23 -2.13 -9.54 -9.06
CA ARG A 23 -1.82 -8.28 -8.34
C ARG A 23 -2.39 -7.07 -9.06
N SER A 24 -2.67 -6.00 -8.32
CA SER A 24 -3.16 -4.73 -8.88
C SER A 24 -2.19 -4.09 -9.88
N GLN A 25 -0.88 -4.25 -9.71
CA GLN A 25 0.14 -3.80 -10.66
C GLN A 25 -0.05 -4.40 -12.06
N THR A 26 -0.57 -5.62 -12.16
CA THR A 26 -0.87 -6.27 -13.45
C THR A 26 -1.95 -5.50 -14.20
N VAL A 27 -2.96 -4.99 -13.51
CA VAL A 27 -4.01 -4.16 -14.13
C VAL A 27 -3.43 -2.86 -14.65
N ALA A 28 -2.63 -2.17 -13.81
CA ALA A 28 -1.98 -0.92 -14.20
C ALA A 28 -1.06 -1.12 -15.43
N GLY A 29 -0.25 -2.19 -15.42
CA GLY A 29 0.60 -2.55 -16.55
C GLY A 29 -0.18 -2.78 -17.84
N LYS A 30 -1.26 -3.56 -17.78
CA LYS A 30 -2.12 -3.82 -18.95
C LYS A 30 -2.81 -2.57 -19.50
N LEU A 31 -3.22 -1.65 -18.63
CA LEU A 31 -3.78 -0.36 -19.08
C LEU A 31 -2.75 0.48 -19.82
N ILE A 32 -1.50 0.51 -19.34
CA ILE A 32 -0.39 1.17 -20.02
C ILE A 32 -0.15 0.51 -21.40
N ASP A 33 -0.04 -0.82 -21.45
CA ASP A 33 0.21 -1.58 -22.67
C ASP A 33 -0.89 -1.32 -23.72
N GLN A 34 -2.15 -1.28 -23.31
CA GLN A 34 -3.27 -0.96 -24.17
C GLN A 34 -3.18 0.47 -24.72
N GLY A 35 -2.87 1.44 -23.86
CA GLY A 35 -2.71 2.83 -24.27
C GLY A 35 -1.58 3.02 -25.27
N VAL A 36 -0.44 2.38 -25.03
CA VAL A 36 0.72 2.39 -25.94
C VAL A 36 0.39 1.73 -27.27
N SER A 37 -0.22 0.52 -27.23
CA SER A 37 -0.60 -0.22 -28.44
C SER A 37 -1.62 0.53 -29.29
N ALA A 38 -2.50 1.30 -28.67
CA ALA A 38 -3.47 2.16 -29.35
C ALA A 38 -2.86 3.46 -29.91
N GLY A 39 -1.57 3.72 -29.66
CA GLY A 39 -0.90 4.96 -30.05
C GLY A 39 -1.41 6.21 -29.33
N LYS A 40 -2.05 6.04 -28.15
CA LYS A 40 -2.65 7.11 -27.35
C LYS A 40 -1.83 7.46 -26.11
N LEU A 41 -0.83 6.66 -25.80
CA LEU A 41 0.02 6.81 -24.63
C LEU A 41 1.49 6.62 -24.99
N GLN A 42 2.35 7.44 -24.42
CA GLN A 42 3.79 7.20 -24.34
C GLN A 42 4.15 7.06 -22.87
N ALA A 43 4.82 5.98 -22.50
CA ALA A 43 5.25 5.71 -21.14
C ALA A 43 6.78 5.76 -21.03
N PHE A 44 7.28 6.51 -20.07
CA PHE A 44 8.71 6.70 -19.84
C PHE A 44 9.05 6.29 -18.40
N ALA A 45 9.65 5.13 -18.25
CA ALA A 45 10.22 4.70 -16.96
C ALA A 45 11.52 5.47 -16.67
N ASN A 46 11.88 5.52 -15.37
CA ASN A 46 13.12 6.18 -14.92
C ASN A 46 13.28 7.61 -15.48
N THR A 47 12.19 8.36 -15.43
CA THR A 47 12.14 9.72 -15.99
C THR A 47 11.46 10.66 -14.99
N PRO A 48 12.17 11.00 -13.88
CA PRO A 48 11.61 11.86 -12.86
C PRO A 48 11.38 13.28 -13.38
N ALA A 49 10.28 13.90 -12.93
CA ALA A 49 10.04 15.32 -13.12
C ALA A 49 11.05 16.13 -12.31
N LYS A 50 11.73 17.08 -12.94
CA LYS A 50 12.73 17.97 -12.31
C LYS A 50 12.15 19.33 -11.97
N SER A 51 11.30 19.85 -12.85
CA SER A 51 10.58 21.10 -12.66
C SER A 51 9.38 21.16 -13.61
N LEU A 52 8.54 22.14 -13.38
CA LEU A 52 7.40 22.46 -14.25
C LEU A 52 7.72 23.68 -15.10
N VAL A 53 7.29 23.70 -16.35
CA VAL A 53 7.31 24.90 -17.20
C VAL A 53 6.01 25.66 -16.95
N ILE A 54 6.12 26.85 -16.35
CA ILE A 54 4.99 27.72 -16.05
C ILE A 54 5.22 29.07 -16.69
N GLU A 55 4.28 29.49 -17.55
CA GLU A 55 4.30 30.78 -18.23
C GLU A 55 3.02 31.55 -17.95
N LYS A 56 3.15 32.76 -17.44
CA LYS A 56 2.01 33.64 -17.11
C LYS A 56 0.93 32.95 -16.27
N GLY A 57 1.37 32.15 -15.27
CA GLY A 57 0.48 31.40 -14.38
C GLY A 57 -0.20 30.17 -14.99
N ARG A 58 0.26 29.71 -16.15
CA ARG A 58 -0.26 28.49 -16.80
C ARG A 58 0.84 27.47 -16.99
N ILE A 59 0.49 26.21 -16.70
CA ILE A 59 1.37 25.09 -17.03
C ILE A 59 1.57 24.97 -18.54
N LYS A 60 2.80 24.65 -18.96
CA LYS A 60 3.20 24.44 -20.36
C LYS A 60 3.92 23.13 -20.58
N GLY A 61 4.32 22.46 -19.50
CA GLY A 61 4.99 21.19 -19.61
C GLY A 61 5.78 20.80 -18.39
N VAL A 62 6.54 19.73 -18.53
CA VAL A 62 7.37 19.12 -17.49
C VAL A 62 8.79 18.98 -17.98
N VAL A 63 9.75 19.43 -17.20
CA VAL A 63 11.18 19.22 -17.48
C VAL A 63 11.62 17.91 -16.84
N THR A 64 12.30 17.09 -17.62
CA THR A 64 12.89 15.82 -17.20
C THR A 64 14.38 15.76 -17.58
N GLU A 65 15.10 14.74 -17.11
CA GLU A 65 16.49 14.50 -17.55
C GLU A 65 16.60 14.18 -19.05
N ARG A 66 15.50 13.75 -19.68
CA ARG A 66 15.47 13.40 -21.10
C ARG A 66 15.00 14.56 -22.00
N GLY A 67 14.73 15.71 -21.41
CA GLY A 67 14.22 16.88 -22.10
C GLY A 67 12.90 17.38 -21.54
N THR A 68 12.32 18.36 -22.20
CA THR A 68 11.03 18.95 -21.83
C THR A 68 9.90 18.29 -22.58
N ILE A 69 8.87 17.92 -21.87
CA ILE A 69 7.60 17.43 -22.43
C ILE A 69 6.62 18.61 -22.40
N GLU A 70 6.23 19.09 -23.56
CA GLU A 70 5.19 20.12 -23.67
C GLU A 70 3.81 19.49 -23.51
N ALA A 71 2.93 20.15 -22.75
CA ALA A 71 1.56 19.68 -22.51
C ALA A 71 0.63 20.83 -22.13
N ASP A 72 -0.62 20.73 -22.57
CA ASP A 72 -1.68 21.67 -22.20
C ASP A 72 -2.18 21.43 -20.76
N TYR A 73 -2.08 20.19 -20.29
CA TYR A 73 -2.48 19.75 -18.95
C TYR A 73 -1.42 18.83 -18.35
N VAL A 74 -1.16 18.99 -17.08
CA VAL A 74 -0.29 18.10 -16.31
C VAL A 74 -1.11 17.54 -15.14
N ILE A 75 -1.24 16.22 -15.10
CA ILE A 75 -1.92 15.50 -14.01
C ILE A 75 -0.86 14.95 -13.07
N VAL A 76 -0.95 15.35 -11.80
CA VAL A 76 -0.06 14.85 -10.76
C VAL A 76 -0.68 13.62 -10.10
N ALA A 77 -0.15 12.45 -10.42
CA ALA A 77 -0.54 11.18 -9.82
C ALA A 77 0.67 10.52 -9.12
N ALA A 78 1.45 11.34 -8.42
CA ALA A 78 2.75 10.97 -7.88
C ALA A 78 2.68 10.33 -6.48
N GLY A 79 1.49 9.99 -5.97
CA GLY A 79 1.31 9.33 -4.68
C GLY A 79 2.03 10.07 -3.56
N LEU A 80 2.87 9.39 -2.81
CA LEU A 80 3.64 9.93 -1.68
C LEU A 80 4.48 11.17 -2.02
N TRP A 81 4.85 11.36 -3.28
CA TRP A 81 5.66 12.48 -3.76
C TRP A 81 4.83 13.61 -4.38
N GLY A 82 3.49 13.52 -4.37
CA GLY A 82 2.59 14.52 -4.94
C GLY A 82 2.86 15.92 -4.40
N ARG A 83 3.15 16.06 -3.10
CA ARG A 83 3.51 17.32 -2.46
C ARG A 83 4.73 17.97 -3.12
N LEU A 84 5.78 17.19 -3.45
CA LEU A 84 6.99 17.74 -4.09
C LEU A 84 6.72 18.32 -5.48
N ILE A 85 5.78 17.72 -6.22
CA ILE A 85 5.38 18.25 -7.52
C ILE A 85 4.53 19.52 -7.36
N ALA A 86 3.64 19.56 -6.36
CA ALA A 86 2.87 20.76 -6.05
C ALA A 86 3.79 21.93 -5.67
N GLU A 87 4.80 21.70 -4.85
CA GLU A 87 5.82 22.69 -4.49
C GLU A 87 6.53 23.28 -5.73
N MET A 88 6.74 22.50 -6.79
CA MET A 88 7.29 22.99 -8.06
C MET A 88 6.36 24.00 -8.75
N ALA A 89 5.07 23.95 -8.47
CA ALA A 89 4.06 24.89 -8.94
C ALA A 89 3.86 26.10 -8.01
N GLY A 90 4.52 26.11 -6.86
CA GLY A 90 4.33 27.10 -5.82
C GLY A 90 3.11 26.86 -4.94
N GLU A 91 2.57 25.63 -4.97
CA GLU A 91 1.40 25.20 -4.21
C GLU A 91 1.81 24.33 -3.02
N ASP A 92 1.08 24.45 -1.91
CA ASP A 92 1.23 23.56 -0.75
C ASP A 92 0.11 22.52 -0.75
N LEU A 93 0.46 21.28 -1.06
CA LEU A 93 -0.47 20.16 -1.00
C LEU A 93 -0.32 19.46 0.37
N PRO A 94 -1.37 19.44 1.22
CA PRO A 94 -1.31 18.91 2.57
C PRO A 94 -1.38 17.37 2.56
N VAL A 95 -0.44 16.73 1.90
CA VAL A 95 -0.29 15.28 1.81
C VAL A 95 1.00 14.88 2.49
N MET A 96 0.91 13.93 3.42
CA MET A 96 2.06 13.40 4.15
C MET A 96 2.10 11.88 4.07
N PRO A 97 3.28 11.29 3.84
CA PRO A 97 3.47 9.85 4.04
C PRO A 97 3.36 9.48 5.51
N VAL A 98 2.68 8.38 5.78
CA VAL A 98 2.50 7.80 7.12
C VAL A 98 2.87 6.33 7.11
N ASP A 99 3.49 5.86 8.17
CA ASP A 99 3.81 4.45 8.37
C ASP A 99 2.53 3.61 8.42
N HIS A 100 2.56 2.47 7.73
CA HIS A 100 1.47 1.52 7.67
C HIS A 100 2.01 0.09 7.71
N PRO A 101 2.09 -0.50 8.91
CA PRO A 101 2.63 -1.84 9.09
C PRO A 101 1.77 -2.91 8.42
N LEU A 102 2.43 -3.84 7.76
CA LEU A 102 1.85 -5.04 7.20
C LEU A 102 2.68 -6.25 7.64
N THR A 103 2.02 -7.18 8.31
CA THR A 103 2.67 -8.33 8.94
C THR A 103 2.09 -9.63 8.43
N PHE A 104 2.90 -10.68 8.47
CA PHE A 104 2.53 -12.01 8.03
C PHE A 104 2.78 -13.01 9.14
N PHE A 105 1.77 -13.82 9.43
CA PHE A 105 1.80 -14.88 10.44
C PHE A 105 1.55 -16.24 9.80
N GLY A 106 2.32 -17.23 10.17
CA GLY A 106 2.16 -18.58 9.63
C GLY A 106 3.40 -19.46 9.82
N PRO A 107 3.43 -20.62 9.17
CA PRO A 107 2.41 -21.13 8.24
C PRO A 107 1.13 -21.60 8.93
N TYR A 108 -0.01 -21.41 8.26
CA TYR A 108 -1.30 -21.89 8.74
C TYR A 108 -1.79 -23.05 7.87
N THR A 109 -1.72 -24.24 8.42
CA THR A 109 -1.93 -25.49 7.68
C THR A 109 -3.36 -25.72 7.20
N LYS A 110 -4.35 -25.07 7.82
CA LYS A 110 -5.76 -25.20 7.40
C LYS A 110 -6.05 -24.58 6.02
N PHE A 111 -5.13 -23.81 5.47
CA PHE A 111 -5.24 -23.30 4.10
C PHE A 111 -4.79 -24.32 3.05
N ALA A 112 -4.12 -25.40 3.46
CA ALA A 112 -3.63 -26.42 2.55
C ALA A 112 -4.78 -27.21 1.88
N GLY A 113 -4.60 -27.53 0.61
CA GLY A 113 -5.54 -28.34 -0.16
C GLY A 113 -6.73 -27.58 -0.73
N THR A 114 -6.84 -26.28 -0.51
CA THR A 114 -7.91 -25.46 -1.09
C THR A 114 -7.66 -25.13 -2.56
N GLY A 115 -6.39 -25.10 -2.99
CA GLY A 115 -5.98 -24.68 -4.33
C GLY A 115 -6.32 -23.22 -4.68
N LYS A 116 -6.70 -22.41 -3.70
CA LYS A 116 -7.19 -21.05 -3.89
C LYS A 116 -6.15 -20.01 -3.45
N ASP A 117 -6.12 -18.88 -4.14
CA ASP A 117 -5.33 -17.71 -3.75
C ASP A 117 -5.90 -16.99 -2.52
N ILE A 118 -7.19 -17.16 -2.24
CA ILE A 118 -7.89 -16.72 -1.03
C ILE A 118 -8.92 -17.76 -0.68
N GLY A 119 -8.95 -18.22 0.58
CA GLY A 119 -9.88 -19.21 1.07
C GLY A 119 -11.03 -18.64 1.91
N TYR A 120 -10.80 -17.50 2.54
CA TYR A 120 -11.71 -16.87 3.50
C TYR A 120 -12.03 -15.41 3.12
N PRO A 121 -13.15 -14.86 3.62
CA PRO A 121 -13.43 -13.44 3.48
C PRO A 121 -12.32 -12.57 4.08
N LEU A 122 -12.09 -11.42 3.46
CA LEU A 122 -11.29 -10.36 4.05
C LEU A 122 -12.01 -9.84 5.30
N LEU A 123 -11.30 -9.75 6.41
CA LEU A 123 -11.85 -9.21 7.65
C LEU A 123 -11.36 -7.77 7.83
N ARG A 124 -12.31 -6.88 8.12
CA ARG A 124 -12.04 -5.53 8.61
C ARG A 124 -12.56 -5.41 10.03
N ASP A 125 -11.66 -5.22 10.98
CA ASP A 125 -11.99 -4.93 12.37
C ASP A 125 -12.02 -3.41 12.57
N GLN A 126 -13.21 -2.84 12.53
CA GLN A 126 -13.39 -1.40 12.68
C GLN A 126 -13.10 -0.92 14.10
N GLY A 127 -13.32 -1.77 15.11
CA GLY A 127 -13.08 -1.43 16.52
C GLY A 127 -11.60 -1.20 16.82
N ASN A 128 -10.72 -1.92 16.13
CA ASN A 128 -9.28 -1.85 16.30
C ASN A 128 -8.56 -1.21 15.09
N SER A 129 -9.30 -0.64 14.15
CA SER A 129 -8.75 -0.10 12.89
C SER A 129 -7.79 -1.05 12.17
N ALA A 130 -8.09 -2.35 12.26
CA ALA A 130 -7.27 -3.42 11.73
C ALA A 130 -7.96 -4.16 10.58
N TYR A 131 -7.17 -4.88 9.82
CA TYR A 131 -7.65 -5.75 8.76
C TYR A 131 -6.80 -6.99 8.65
N MET A 132 -7.38 -8.07 8.15
CA MET A 132 -6.63 -9.27 7.85
C MET A 132 -7.25 -10.07 6.70
N ARG A 133 -6.44 -10.90 6.10
CA ARG A 133 -6.84 -11.90 5.12
C ARG A 133 -5.91 -13.10 5.16
N ASP A 134 -6.38 -14.21 4.62
CA ASP A 134 -5.48 -15.29 4.26
C ASP A 134 -4.73 -14.98 2.96
N THR A 135 -3.56 -15.59 2.78
CA THR A 135 -2.79 -15.52 1.54
C THR A 135 -2.99 -16.76 0.67
N GLY A 136 -4.01 -17.56 0.96
CA GLY A 136 -4.40 -18.73 0.20
C GLY A 136 -3.63 -20.01 0.51
N ASP A 137 -3.75 -20.97 -0.40
CA ASP A 137 -3.14 -22.28 -0.28
C ASP A 137 -1.60 -22.19 -0.30
N PRO A 138 -0.89 -22.91 0.58
CA PRO A 138 0.59 -22.94 0.59
C PRO A 138 1.25 -23.37 -0.73
N THR A 139 0.51 -23.98 -1.63
CA THR A 139 0.99 -24.31 -2.99
C THR A 139 1.03 -23.11 -3.92
N THR A 140 0.36 -22.01 -3.59
CA THR A 140 0.47 -20.75 -4.31
C THR A 140 1.74 -20.00 -3.91
N SER A 141 2.20 -19.06 -4.72
CA SER A 141 3.50 -18.39 -4.52
C SER A 141 3.63 -17.60 -3.22
N GLU A 142 2.50 -17.18 -2.65
CA GLU A 142 2.45 -16.35 -1.44
C GLU A 142 1.57 -16.99 -0.34
N GLY A 143 1.11 -18.22 -0.56
CA GLY A 143 0.13 -18.88 0.29
C GLY A 143 0.62 -19.33 1.67
N GLY A 144 -0.36 -19.75 2.46
CA GLY A 144 -0.12 -20.38 3.75
C GLY A 144 0.07 -19.42 4.92
N MET A 145 -0.23 -18.12 4.76
CA MET A 145 -0.05 -17.11 5.79
C MET A 145 -1.36 -16.39 6.09
N ILE A 146 -1.40 -15.71 7.22
CA ILE A 146 -2.36 -14.66 7.54
C ILE A 146 -1.63 -13.32 7.43
N GLU A 147 -2.09 -12.46 6.53
CA GLU A 147 -1.69 -11.08 6.42
C GLU A 147 -2.53 -10.26 7.39
N TRP A 148 -1.87 -9.46 8.23
CA TRP A 148 -2.51 -8.57 9.18
C TRP A 148 -1.88 -7.18 9.11
N GLY A 149 -2.71 -6.16 9.14
CA GLY A 149 -2.29 -4.77 9.20
C GLY A 149 -3.27 -3.93 10.01
N TYR A 150 -2.84 -2.72 10.38
CA TYR A 150 -3.69 -1.78 11.09
C TYR A 150 -3.38 -0.35 10.67
N TYR A 151 -4.31 0.56 10.96
CA TYR A 151 -4.14 2.00 10.77
C TYR A 151 -3.86 2.64 12.12
N GLU A 152 -2.71 3.30 12.23
CA GLU A 152 -2.36 4.05 13.44
C GLU A 152 -3.12 5.38 13.50
N GLU A 153 -4.07 5.48 14.40
CA GLU A 153 -4.94 6.66 14.53
C GLU A 153 -4.44 7.62 15.61
N LYS A 154 -3.75 7.12 16.63
CA LYS A 154 -3.38 7.91 17.80
C LYS A 154 -2.05 8.64 17.65
N ASN A 155 -1.05 7.94 17.14
CA ASN A 155 0.32 8.44 17.02
C ASN A 155 0.90 8.13 15.62
N PRO A 156 0.31 8.64 14.54
CA PRO A 156 0.77 8.33 13.19
C PRO A 156 2.21 8.82 13.00
N ARG A 157 3.08 7.94 12.54
CA ARG A 157 4.48 8.27 12.25
C ARG A 157 4.55 8.86 10.84
N LEU A 158 4.58 10.18 10.78
CA LEU A 158 4.69 10.93 9.54
C LEU A 158 6.15 11.09 9.12
N CYS A 159 6.38 11.17 7.81
CA CYS A 159 7.68 11.57 7.28
C CYS A 159 7.51 12.59 6.13
N HIS A 160 8.55 13.35 5.85
CA HIS A 160 8.51 14.24 4.71
C HIS A 160 8.84 13.47 3.42
N PRO A 161 8.15 13.73 2.28
CA PRO A 161 8.42 13.03 1.02
C PRO A 161 9.88 13.13 0.54
N ARG A 162 10.60 14.21 0.87
CA ARG A 162 12.03 14.36 0.54
C ARG A 162 12.90 13.31 1.20
N ASP A 163 12.56 12.91 2.44
CA ASP A 163 13.32 11.91 3.19
C ASP A 163 13.29 10.54 2.51
N LEU A 164 12.27 10.30 1.68
CA LEU A 164 12.14 9.08 0.90
C LEU A 164 13.09 9.06 -0.31
N LEU A 165 13.42 10.21 -0.86
CA LEU A 165 14.36 10.33 -1.99
C LEU A 165 15.81 10.08 -1.57
N GLU A 166 16.18 10.45 -0.34
CA GLU A 166 17.54 10.31 0.18
C GLU A 166 17.87 8.85 0.54
N LYS A 167 16.87 8.05 0.90
CA LYS A 167 17.03 6.64 1.28
C LYS A 167 16.97 5.65 0.11
N GLU A 168 16.92 6.15 -1.09
CA GLU A 168 16.64 5.46 -2.34
C GLU A 168 17.59 4.30 -2.67
N GLN A 169 18.76 4.25 -2.06
CA GLN A 169 19.85 3.43 -2.57
C GLN A 169 19.86 1.97 -2.13
N ALA A 170 19.00 1.56 -1.23
CA ALA A 170 19.07 0.23 -0.63
C ALA A 170 17.87 -0.69 -0.89
N ARG A 171 16.76 -0.23 -1.46
CA ARG A 171 15.51 -1.01 -1.57
C ARG A 171 14.85 -0.88 -2.93
N LEU A 172 14.16 -1.97 -3.34
CA LEU A 172 13.34 -2.02 -4.56
C LEU A 172 12.19 -1.00 -4.56
N SER A 173 11.73 -0.58 -3.38
CA SER A 173 10.71 0.44 -3.22
C SER A 173 11.03 1.34 -2.04
N PRO A 174 11.18 2.65 -2.24
CA PRO A 174 11.41 3.60 -1.16
C PRO A 174 10.20 3.77 -0.23
N SER A 175 9.03 3.28 -0.63
CA SER A 175 7.82 3.25 0.19
C SER A 175 7.74 2.05 1.14
N GLN A 176 8.73 1.16 1.14
CA GLN A 176 8.82 0.04 2.07
C GLN A 176 9.98 0.28 3.04
N ARG A 177 9.70 0.11 4.32
CA ARG A 177 10.66 0.24 5.43
C ARG A 177 10.68 -1.04 6.24
N ASP A 178 11.71 -1.16 7.09
CA ASP A 178 11.74 -2.21 8.09
C ASP A 178 10.59 -2.01 9.07
N LEU A 179 9.99 -3.10 9.49
CA LEU A 179 8.94 -3.07 10.50
C LEU A 179 9.55 -2.71 11.85
N ASP A 180 8.92 -1.80 12.55
CA ASP A 180 9.20 -1.52 13.95
C ASP A 180 8.22 -2.32 14.82
N MET A 181 8.75 -3.34 15.50
CA MET A 181 7.94 -4.22 16.36
C MET A 181 7.29 -3.47 17.52
N GLU A 182 7.94 -2.44 18.08
CA GLU A 182 7.35 -1.65 19.17
C GLU A 182 6.06 -0.94 18.72
N GLN A 183 5.99 -0.56 17.45
CA GLN A 183 4.81 0.09 16.89
C GLN A 183 3.60 -0.83 16.84
N ILE A 184 3.80 -2.14 16.62
CA ILE A 184 2.71 -3.08 16.37
C ILE A 184 2.27 -3.88 17.61
N LEU A 185 3.05 -3.90 18.69
CA LEU A 185 2.77 -4.78 19.85
C LEU A 185 1.38 -4.55 20.44
N GLU A 186 1.04 -3.32 20.80
CA GLU A 186 -0.25 -3.02 21.43
C GLU A 186 -1.44 -3.23 20.48
N PRO A 187 -1.40 -2.80 19.21
CA PRO A 187 -2.44 -3.15 18.23
C PRO A 187 -2.57 -4.67 17.99
N LEU A 188 -1.46 -5.39 17.99
CA LEU A 188 -1.47 -6.84 17.80
C LEU A 188 -2.08 -7.57 18.99
N GLU A 189 -1.79 -7.14 20.23
CA GLU A 189 -2.42 -7.69 21.43
C GLU A 189 -3.94 -7.58 21.36
N ARG A 190 -4.47 -6.43 20.95
CA ARG A 190 -5.91 -6.25 20.72
C ARG A 190 -6.46 -7.14 19.59
N ALA A 191 -5.70 -7.30 18.51
CA ALA A 191 -6.09 -8.16 17.41
C ALA A 191 -6.16 -9.63 17.83
N ILE A 192 -5.27 -10.08 18.70
CA ILE A 192 -5.26 -11.46 19.26
C ILE A 192 -6.53 -11.73 20.08
N GLU A 193 -7.10 -10.74 20.76
CA GLU A 193 -8.35 -10.93 21.49
C GLU A 193 -9.52 -11.34 20.56
N LEU A 194 -9.57 -10.79 19.35
CA LEU A 194 -10.56 -11.18 18.33
C LEU A 194 -10.10 -12.41 17.54
N THR A 195 -8.80 -12.52 17.29
CA THR A 195 -8.22 -13.52 16.38
C THR A 195 -7.05 -14.23 17.08
N PRO A 196 -7.32 -15.16 18.02
CA PRO A 196 -6.30 -15.80 18.85
C PRO A 196 -5.22 -16.52 18.04
N ILE A 197 -5.55 -17.00 16.85
CA ILE A 197 -4.61 -17.68 15.96
C ILE A 197 -3.36 -16.84 15.63
N LEU A 198 -3.45 -15.51 15.63
CA LEU A 198 -2.30 -14.64 15.42
C LEU A 198 -1.24 -14.80 16.53
N GLY A 199 -1.68 -15.08 17.77
CA GLY A 199 -0.78 -15.36 18.89
C GLY A 199 -0.17 -16.76 18.88
N GLU A 200 -0.76 -17.70 18.13
CA GLU A 200 -0.28 -19.08 18.04
C GLU A 200 0.68 -19.30 16.86
N LEU A 201 0.58 -18.47 15.83
CA LEU A 201 1.39 -18.58 14.63
C LEU A 201 2.73 -17.88 14.78
N GLY A 202 3.74 -18.37 14.05
CA GLY A 202 5.02 -17.68 13.93
C GLY A 202 4.89 -16.40 13.09
N TYR A 203 5.62 -15.37 13.50
CA TYR A 203 5.77 -14.14 12.73
C TYR A 203 6.81 -14.31 11.64
N ASP A 204 6.51 -13.91 10.41
CA ASP A 204 7.47 -13.93 9.29
C ASP A 204 8.08 -12.54 9.07
N GLU A 205 9.25 -12.32 9.67
CA GLU A 205 10.00 -11.06 9.55
C GLU A 205 10.36 -10.72 8.10
N ARG A 206 10.63 -11.72 7.26
CA ARG A 206 11.10 -11.48 5.88
C ARG A 206 10.00 -10.95 4.97
N ARG A 207 8.77 -11.36 5.25
CA ARG A 207 7.60 -10.90 4.48
C ARG A 207 7.01 -9.62 5.05
N SER A 208 7.19 -9.39 6.34
CA SER A 208 6.62 -8.25 7.03
C SER A 208 7.42 -6.97 6.76
N PHE A 209 6.73 -5.88 6.64
CA PHE A 209 7.33 -4.58 6.35
C PHE A 209 6.43 -3.44 6.83
N ASN A 210 7.01 -2.26 6.90
CA ASN A 210 6.26 -1.03 7.08
C ASN A 210 6.10 -0.36 5.72
N GLY A 211 4.90 -0.42 5.17
CA GLY A 211 4.52 0.31 3.97
C GLY A 211 4.24 1.77 4.28
N LEU A 212 4.27 2.61 3.27
CA LEU A 212 3.87 4.01 3.43
C LEU A 212 2.56 4.25 2.69
N LEU A 213 1.60 4.81 3.40
CA LEU A 213 0.39 5.39 2.83
C LEU A 213 0.53 6.91 2.79
N GLN A 214 -0.30 7.55 2.02
CA GLN A 214 -0.47 9.00 2.09
C GLN A 214 -1.74 9.33 2.88
N VAL A 215 -1.65 10.37 3.70
CA VAL A 215 -2.79 10.93 4.40
C VAL A 215 -2.96 12.40 4.04
N THR A 216 -4.20 12.85 4.06
CA THR A 216 -4.61 14.24 3.89
C THR A 216 -5.17 14.78 5.19
N ALA A 217 -5.38 16.09 5.27
CA ALA A 217 -5.88 16.75 6.49
C ALA A 217 -7.40 16.60 6.69
N ASP A 218 -8.11 16.06 5.72
CA ASP A 218 -9.57 15.89 5.66
C ASP A 218 -10.01 14.42 5.71
#